data_47304613db8d1bded7aa3c850e277a8a
#
_entry.id   47304613db8d1bded7aa3c850e277a8a
#
_cell.length_a   1.000
_cell.length_b   1.000
_cell.length_c   1.000
_cell.angle_alpha   90.00
_cell.angle_beta   90.00
_cell.angle_gamma   90.00
#
_symmetry.space_group_name_H-M   'P 1'
#
loop_
_entity.id
_entity.type
_entity.pdbx_description
1 polymer ?
#
loop_
_entity_poly.entity_id
_entity_poly.type
_entity_poly.pdbx_seq_one_letter_code
_entity_poly.pdbx_strand_id
1 'polypeptide(L)'
;MVIIVHGGVSKDEIPHASDCLVRACLAGWKALKEKEAVDGVEEAVKVLEDDPRLNAGTGAFPNLLGEVEMSASIMKDDFSCGGVAGIKNIKNPISVARAVMERTRHVLLVGEGANLFARLLGFEPYNPVGELTVRTLQKSVEKARKEKDSIYHYYLERAREKLKRMHLGTVGAVVLDGKGHLAAGTSTGGVEMQLPGRVGDSPIVGCGTFAWEWGAVSMTGEGEGIIKLGLARKIGEWMEHCSAQEAVERGMELARRFGVLCGAIAVRRDGGIGFGESEGTMICAYFKEDMMEPLAPKRRPNEDRQSR
;
A
#
# COMPACT_ATOMS: atom_id res chain seq x y z
N MET A 1 0.04 3.31 -22.39
CA MET A 1 0.64 3.16 -21.04
C MET A 1 -0.16 3.93 -20.01
N VAL A 2 -0.26 3.39 -18.79
CA VAL A 2 -0.94 4.03 -17.63
C VAL A 2 -0.21 3.68 -16.36
N ILE A 3 -0.07 4.65 -15.45
CA ILE A 3 0.36 4.43 -14.07
C ILE A 3 -0.57 5.18 -13.12
N ILE A 4 -0.94 4.56 -12.01
CA ILE A 4 -1.61 5.21 -10.89
C ILE A 4 -0.96 4.75 -9.59
N VAL A 5 -0.77 5.68 -8.65
CA VAL A 5 -0.16 5.46 -7.33
C VAL A 5 -1.06 5.98 -6.22
N HIS A 6 -0.92 5.44 -5.02
CA HIS A 6 -1.55 5.95 -3.81
C HIS A 6 -0.56 6.08 -2.65
N GLY A 7 -0.83 7.00 -1.74
CA GLY A 7 -0.05 7.27 -0.53
C GLY A 7 -0.79 7.02 0.77
N GLY A 8 -1.89 6.27 0.72
CA GLY A 8 -2.66 5.92 1.92
C GLY A 8 -4.08 6.49 1.95
N VAL A 9 -4.88 5.99 2.89
CA VAL A 9 -6.23 6.46 3.21
C VAL A 9 -6.31 6.82 4.70
N SER A 10 -7.04 7.88 5.06
CA SER A 10 -7.25 8.28 6.46
C SER A 10 -8.59 8.99 6.64
N LYS A 11 -9.14 8.95 7.87
CA LYS A 11 -10.25 9.81 8.31
C LYS A 11 -9.76 11.20 8.77
N ASP A 12 -8.51 11.29 9.16
CA ASP A 12 -7.84 12.52 9.58
C ASP A 12 -7.10 13.20 8.41
N GLU A 13 -6.49 14.36 8.66
CA GLU A 13 -5.63 15.01 7.67
C GLU A 13 -4.49 14.09 7.25
N ILE A 14 -4.37 13.87 5.94
CA ILE A 14 -3.24 13.17 5.34
C ILE A 14 -2.12 14.20 5.10
N PRO A 15 -0.85 13.86 5.39
CA PRO A 15 0.27 14.74 5.07
C PRO A 15 0.20 15.18 3.60
N HIS A 16 0.49 16.43 3.32
CA HIS A 16 0.62 16.93 1.95
C HIS A 16 1.80 16.23 1.26
N ALA A 17 1.52 15.16 0.52
CA ALA A 17 2.49 14.34 -0.20
C ALA A 17 2.21 14.27 -1.72
N SER A 18 1.38 15.19 -2.24
CA SER A 18 1.05 15.21 -3.68
C SER A 18 2.29 15.33 -4.56
N ASP A 19 3.31 16.07 -4.13
CA ASP A 19 4.61 16.16 -4.79
C ASP A 19 5.34 14.81 -4.87
N CYS A 20 5.27 14.01 -3.81
CA CYS A 20 5.82 12.66 -3.79
C CYS A 20 5.06 11.73 -4.75
N LEU A 21 3.74 11.77 -4.74
CA LEU A 21 2.91 10.98 -5.66
C LEU A 21 3.20 11.31 -7.12
N VAL A 22 3.35 12.59 -7.46
CA VAL A 22 3.74 13.03 -8.80
C VAL A 22 5.13 12.51 -9.18
N ARG A 23 6.11 12.61 -8.27
CA ARG A 23 7.47 12.05 -8.49
C ARG A 23 7.45 10.54 -8.68
N ALA A 24 6.63 9.82 -7.91
CA ALA A 24 6.45 8.37 -8.05
C ALA A 24 5.86 8.00 -9.43
N CYS A 25 4.81 8.70 -9.88
CA CYS A 25 4.28 8.53 -11.23
C CYS A 25 5.35 8.76 -12.30
N LEU A 26 6.15 9.83 -12.19
CA LEU A 26 7.20 10.13 -13.15
C LEU A 26 8.33 9.10 -13.16
N ALA A 27 8.73 8.59 -11.99
CA ALA A 27 9.75 7.54 -11.88
C ALA A 27 9.28 6.23 -12.54
N GLY A 28 8.07 5.77 -12.19
CA GLY A 28 7.48 4.60 -12.82
C GLY A 28 7.27 4.77 -14.32
N TRP A 29 6.78 5.94 -14.76
CA TRP A 29 6.61 6.25 -16.18
C TRP A 29 7.92 6.21 -16.96
N LYS A 30 8.99 6.73 -16.37
CA LYS A 30 10.33 6.66 -16.99
C LYS A 30 10.76 5.20 -17.18
N ALA A 31 10.55 4.36 -16.19
CA ALA A 31 10.86 2.93 -16.30
C ALA A 31 10.06 2.23 -17.40
N LEU A 32 8.77 2.56 -17.54
CA LEU A 32 7.88 1.98 -18.56
C LEU A 32 8.28 2.27 -20.00
N LYS A 33 9.04 3.34 -20.26
CA LYS A 33 9.52 3.67 -21.62
C LYS A 33 10.54 2.65 -22.15
N GLU A 34 11.26 1.99 -21.23
CA GLU A 34 12.42 1.15 -21.59
C GLU A 34 12.28 -0.29 -21.10
N LYS A 35 11.38 -0.54 -20.12
CA LYS A 35 11.28 -1.80 -19.39
C LYS A 35 9.84 -2.32 -19.31
N GLU A 36 9.60 -3.30 -18.44
CA GLU A 36 8.29 -3.96 -18.26
C GLU A 36 7.41 -3.25 -17.20
N ALA A 37 6.13 -3.64 -17.15
CA ALA A 37 5.16 -3.12 -16.18
C ALA A 37 5.65 -3.23 -14.72
N VAL A 38 6.29 -4.35 -14.37
CA VAL A 38 6.82 -4.58 -13.02
C VAL A 38 7.93 -3.62 -12.63
N ASP A 39 8.75 -3.16 -13.58
CA ASP A 39 9.78 -2.12 -13.32
C ASP A 39 9.13 -0.79 -13.02
N GLY A 40 8.05 -0.46 -13.73
CA GLY A 40 7.26 0.75 -13.46
C GLY A 40 6.66 0.76 -12.06
N VAL A 41 6.14 -0.37 -11.62
CA VAL A 41 5.62 -0.55 -10.25
C VAL A 41 6.73 -0.39 -9.22
N GLU A 42 7.84 -1.12 -9.38
CA GLU A 42 8.95 -1.08 -8.41
C GLU A 42 9.51 0.34 -8.27
N GLU A 43 9.84 1.01 -9.37
CA GLU A 43 10.41 2.36 -9.32
C GLU A 43 9.45 3.39 -8.72
N ALA A 44 8.15 3.28 -8.98
CA ALA A 44 7.16 4.14 -8.35
C ALA A 44 7.06 3.89 -6.83
N VAL A 45 6.95 2.62 -6.41
CA VAL A 45 6.84 2.29 -4.98
C VAL A 45 8.10 2.65 -4.20
N LYS A 46 9.30 2.49 -4.78
CA LYS A 46 10.56 2.94 -4.15
C LYS A 46 10.55 4.43 -3.82
N VAL A 47 10.05 5.27 -4.72
CA VAL A 47 9.93 6.72 -4.45
C VAL A 47 8.99 6.99 -3.29
N LEU A 48 7.90 6.21 -3.17
CA LEU A 48 6.96 6.33 -2.06
C LEU A 48 7.56 5.81 -0.74
N GLU A 49 8.30 4.70 -0.77
CA GLU A 49 9.03 4.14 0.38
C GLU A 49 10.15 5.06 0.89
N ASP A 50 10.74 5.87 0.02
CA ASP A 50 11.81 6.80 0.36
C ASP A 50 11.29 8.09 1.04
N ASP A 51 9.99 8.38 0.96
CA ASP A 51 9.40 9.60 1.53
C ASP A 51 8.97 9.38 2.99
N PRO A 52 9.59 10.09 3.97
CA PRO A 52 9.30 9.89 5.39
C PRO A 52 7.89 10.31 5.83
N ARG A 53 7.11 10.95 4.95
CA ARG A 53 5.73 11.35 5.22
C ARG A 53 4.74 10.20 5.02
N LEU A 54 5.14 9.12 4.32
CA LEU A 54 4.31 7.98 3.99
C LEU A 54 4.67 6.78 4.87
N ASN A 55 3.70 5.97 5.25
CA ASN A 55 3.92 4.80 6.11
C ASN A 55 4.38 3.57 5.31
N ALA A 56 5.57 3.67 4.75
CA ALA A 56 6.30 2.58 4.09
C ALA A 56 7.78 2.93 4.05
N GLY A 57 8.67 1.95 4.02
CA GLY A 57 10.11 2.20 3.95
C GLY A 57 10.60 3.15 5.05
N THR A 58 11.12 4.31 4.66
CA THR A 58 11.70 5.32 5.57
C THR A 58 10.70 5.92 6.57
N GLY A 59 9.42 6.03 6.20
CA GLY A 59 8.35 6.57 7.07
C GLY A 59 7.55 5.50 7.81
N ALA A 60 7.98 4.25 7.77
CA ALA A 60 7.25 3.12 8.36
C ALA A 60 7.05 3.27 9.87
N PHE A 61 5.85 2.92 10.34
CA PHE A 61 5.49 2.99 11.76
C PHE A 61 6.13 1.87 12.58
N PRO A 62 6.52 2.16 13.83
CA PRO A 62 7.07 1.15 14.73
C PRO A 62 5.95 0.30 15.36
N ASN A 63 6.29 -0.93 15.68
CA ASN A 63 5.47 -1.82 16.51
C ASN A 63 5.55 -1.44 18.00
N LEU A 64 4.87 -2.19 18.86
CA LEU A 64 4.86 -1.96 20.32
C LEU A 64 6.25 -2.01 21.01
N LEU A 65 7.23 -2.68 20.40
CA LEU A 65 8.60 -2.75 20.91
C LEU A 65 9.49 -1.63 20.35
N GLY A 66 8.96 -0.76 19.48
CA GLY A 66 9.75 0.30 18.84
C GLY A 66 10.52 -0.16 17.61
N GLU A 67 10.29 -1.37 17.15
CA GLU A 67 10.91 -1.92 15.94
C GLU A 67 10.02 -1.67 14.72
N VAL A 68 10.64 -1.38 13.58
CA VAL A 68 9.92 -1.24 12.31
C VAL A 68 9.89 -2.59 11.60
N GLU A 69 8.68 -3.12 11.42
CA GLU A 69 8.38 -4.35 10.69
C GLU A 69 7.57 -3.99 9.44
N MET A 70 8.19 -4.14 8.27
CA MET A 70 7.59 -3.74 6.99
C MET A 70 7.09 -4.95 6.22
N SER A 71 6.18 -4.70 5.29
CA SER A 71 5.64 -5.73 4.41
C SER A 71 5.39 -5.15 3.02
N ALA A 72 5.68 -5.95 1.98
CA ALA A 72 5.42 -5.56 0.60
C ALA A 72 5.08 -6.78 -0.25
N SER A 73 4.35 -6.57 -1.34
CA SER A 73 4.18 -7.56 -2.40
C SER A 73 4.13 -6.90 -3.77
N ILE A 74 4.49 -7.68 -4.79
CA ILE A 74 4.44 -7.32 -6.20
C ILE A 74 3.90 -8.49 -7.00
N MET A 75 3.09 -8.20 -8.04
CA MET A 75 2.46 -9.22 -8.86
C MET A 75 2.32 -8.75 -10.31
N LYS A 76 2.52 -9.67 -11.24
CA LYS A 76 2.32 -9.51 -12.69
C LYS A 76 1.04 -10.21 -13.13
N ASP A 77 0.56 -9.85 -14.33
CA ASP A 77 -0.65 -10.40 -14.94
C ASP A 77 -0.57 -11.88 -15.35
N ASP A 78 0.65 -12.44 -15.40
CA ASP A 78 0.92 -13.86 -15.62
C ASP A 78 0.89 -14.70 -14.33
N PHE A 79 0.38 -14.16 -13.23
CA PHE A 79 0.38 -14.71 -11.87
C PHE A 79 1.75 -14.84 -11.19
N SER A 80 2.84 -14.41 -11.82
CA SER A 80 4.12 -14.28 -11.13
C SER A 80 3.99 -13.26 -10.01
N CYS A 81 4.35 -13.64 -8.77
CA CYS A 81 4.23 -12.77 -7.62
C CYS A 81 5.28 -13.09 -6.55
N GLY A 82 5.58 -12.10 -5.73
CA GLY A 82 6.46 -12.23 -4.60
C GLY A 82 6.10 -11.24 -3.49
N GLY A 83 6.40 -11.62 -2.25
CA GLY A 83 6.12 -10.79 -1.10
C GLY A 83 7.09 -11.03 0.05
N VAL A 84 7.16 -10.05 0.92
CA VAL A 84 7.88 -10.11 2.21
C VAL A 84 6.98 -9.56 3.31
N ALA A 85 7.01 -10.18 4.50
CA ALA A 85 6.26 -9.73 5.66
C ALA A 85 7.14 -9.71 6.91
N GLY A 86 6.98 -8.68 7.75
CA GLY A 86 7.77 -8.53 8.96
C GLY A 86 9.28 -8.37 8.69
N ILE A 87 9.65 -7.86 7.50
CA ILE A 87 11.05 -7.59 7.15
C ILE A 87 11.53 -6.35 7.86
N LYS A 88 12.78 -6.37 8.36
CA LYS A 88 13.40 -5.29 9.14
C LYS A 88 14.66 -4.77 8.45
N ASN A 89 15.00 -3.52 8.74
CA ASN A 89 16.30 -2.94 8.35
C ASN A 89 16.57 -2.98 6.84
N ILE A 90 15.55 -2.78 6.03
CA ILE A 90 15.60 -2.69 4.57
C ILE A 90 15.00 -1.35 4.15
N LYS A 91 15.64 -0.66 3.18
CA LYS A 91 15.15 0.61 2.68
C LYS A 91 13.89 0.46 1.82
N ASN A 92 13.96 -0.46 0.86
CA ASN A 92 12.90 -0.68 -0.13
C ASN A 92 12.39 -2.14 -0.08
N PRO A 93 11.43 -2.47 0.79
CA PRO A 93 10.82 -3.80 0.85
C PRO A 93 10.24 -4.30 -0.48
N ILE A 94 9.74 -3.41 -1.34
CA ILE A 94 9.20 -3.78 -2.65
C ILE A 94 10.24 -4.47 -3.54
N SER A 95 11.50 -4.03 -3.49
CA SER A 95 12.59 -4.66 -4.25
C SER A 95 12.92 -6.06 -3.75
N VAL A 96 12.83 -6.29 -2.44
CA VAL A 96 12.99 -7.64 -1.88
C VAL A 96 11.82 -8.53 -2.26
N ALA A 97 10.58 -8.02 -2.24
CA ALA A 97 9.40 -8.74 -2.72
C ALA A 97 9.55 -9.15 -4.20
N ARG A 98 10.06 -8.25 -5.05
CA ARG A 98 10.40 -8.55 -6.43
C ARG A 98 11.45 -9.65 -6.54
N ALA A 99 12.50 -9.58 -5.74
CA ALA A 99 13.55 -10.60 -5.74
C ALA A 99 13.02 -11.98 -5.32
N VAL A 100 12.05 -12.05 -4.40
CA VAL A 100 11.35 -13.31 -4.06
C VAL A 100 10.66 -13.88 -5.29
N MET A 101 9.93 -13.07 -6.05
CA MET A 101 9.25 -13.47 -7.29
C MET A 101 10.22 -13.99 -8.34
N GLU A 102 11.33 -13.28 -8.57
CA GLU A 102 12.25 -13.57 -9.69
C GLU A 102 13.31 -14.63 -9.39
N ARG A 103 13.71 -14.77 -8.10
CA ARG A 103 14.87 -15.60 -7.70
C ARG A 103 14.49 -16.87 -6.96
N THR A 104 13.20 -17.08 -6.67
CA THR A 104 12.73 -18.24 -5.92
C THR A 104 11.48 -18.85 -6.54
N ARG A 105 11.05 -20.00 -5.99
CA ARG A 105 9.74 -20.61 -6.27
C ARG A 105 8.70 -20.24 -5.20
N HIS A 106 9.10 -19.43 -4.22
CA HIS A 106 8.24 -19.05 -3.11
C HIS A 106 7.46 -17.78 -3.48
N VAL A 107 6.29 -17.64 -2.89
CA VAL A 107 5.45 -16.43 -3.03
C VAL A 107 5.69 -15.45 -1.90
N LEU A 108 5.98 -15.93 -0.69
CA LEU A 108 6.08 -15.08 0.49
C LEU A 108 7.20 -15.57 1.42
N LEU A 109 8.09 -14.67 1.79
CA LEU A 109 9.07 -14.87 2.86
C LEU A 109 8.76 -13.95 4.05
N VAL A 110 9.00 -14.42 5.29
CA VAL A 110 8.64 -13.68 6.51
C VAL A 110 9.81 -13.55 7.49
N GLY A 111 9.82 -12.44 8.25
CA GLY A 111 10.70 -12.21 9.39
C GLY A 111 12.18 -12.42 9.07
N GLU A 112 12.88 -13.16 9.94
CA GLU A 112 14.31 -13.40 9.78
C GLU A 112 14.68 -14.14 8.48
N GLY A 113 13.80 -14.99 7.95
CA GLY A 113 13.99 -15.64 6.67
C GLY A 113 14.03 -14.62 5.52
N ALA A 114 13.16 -13.63 5.52
CA ALA A 114 13.14 -12.53 4.56
C ALA A 114 14.40 -11.64 4.71
N ASN A 115 14.82 -11.34 5.95
CA ASN A 115 16.04 -10.59 6.23
C ASN A 115 17.28 -11.30 5.73
N LEU A 116 17.41 -12.61 5.99
CA LEU A 116 18.53 -13.41 5.52
C LEU A 116 18.60 -13.44 3.98
N PHE A 117 17.44 -13.66 3.33
CA PHE A 117 17.33 -13.64 1.86
C PHE A 117 17.79 -12.30 1.28
N ALA A 118 17.33 -11.18 1.85
CA ALA A 118 17.75 -9.86 1.39
C ALA A 118 19.26 -9.65 1.54
N ARG A 119 19.85 -10.01 2.67
CA ARG A 119 21.30 -9.92 2.89
C ARG A 119 22.10 -10.78 1.91
N LEU A 120 21.66 -12.00 1.63
CA LEU A 120 22.32 -12.90 0.67
C LEU A 120 22.31 -12.33 -0.76
N LEU A 121 21.33 -11.50 -1.10
CA LEU A 121 21.25 -10.80 -2.39
C LEU A 121 21.96 -9.44 -2.38
N GLY A 122 22.63 -9.05 -1.28
CA GLY A 122 23.39 -7.81 -1.19
C GLY A 122 22.56 -6.56 -0.92
N PHE A 123 21.34 -6.69 -0.42
CA PHE A 123 20.60 -5.52 0.07
C PHE A 123 21.27 -4.96 1.32
N GLU A 124 21.66 -3.68 1.24
CA GLU A 124 22.35 -3.01 2.34
C GLU A 124 21.43 -2.80 3.56
N PRO A 125 21.95 -2.95 4.78
CA PRO A 125 21.20 -2.64 5.98
C PRO A 125 20.80 -1.17 6.02
N TYR A 126 19.55 -0.90 6.34
CA TYR A 126 18.99 0.45 6.47
C TYR A 126 18.12 0.54 7.71
N ASN A 127 18.33 1.56 8.54
CA ASN A 127 17.47 1.80 9.70
C ASN A 127 16.36 2.80 9.34
N PRO A 128 15.10 2.35 9.19
CA PRO A 128 13.98 3.23 8.86
C PRO A 128 13.49 4.07 10.05
N VAL A 129 14.00 3.82 11.27
CA VAL A 129 13.57 4.52 12.49
C VAL A 129 14.15 5.93 12.51
N GLY A 130 13.35 6.92 12.11
CA GLY A 130 13.69 8.33 12.20
C GLY A 130 13.32 8.95 13.55
N GLU A 131 13.79 10.18 13.81
CA GLU A 131 13.49 10.93 15.05
C GLU A 131 11.97 11.11 15.26
N LEU A 132 11.22 11.33 14.21
CA LEU A 132 9.76 11.50 14.26
C LEU A 132 9.08 10.20 14.75
N THR A 133 9.52 9.07 14.25
CA THR A 133 9.06 7.72 14.65
C THR A 133 9.29 7.49 16.14
N VAL A 134 10.50 7.80 16.63
CA VAL A 134 10.86 7.66 18.05
C VAL A 134 10.02 8.57 18.94
N ARG A 135 9.84 9.85 18.56
CA ARG A 135 9.03 10.81 19.32
C ARG A 135 7.56 10.41 19.41
N THR A 136 7.00 9.89 18.31
CA THR A 136 5.62 9.40 18.29
C THR A 136 5.44 8.19 19.19
N LEU A 137 6.36 7.22 19.14
CA LEU A 137 6.36 6.07 20.02
C LEU A 137 6.47 6.47 21.50
N GLN A 138 7.40 7.38 21.85
CA GLN A 138 7.57 7.84 23.22
C GLN A 138 6.30 8.47 23.79
N LYS A 139 5.65 9.38 23.05
CA LYS A 139 4.37 9.98 23.46
C LYS A 139 3.28 8.93 23.65
N SER A 140 3.22 7.94 22.77
CA SER A 140 2.24 6.86 22.85
C SER A 140 2.48 5.94 24.05
N VAL A 141 3.73 5.59 24.34
CA VAL A 141 4.13 4.81 25.52
C VAL A 141 3.89 5.58 26.84
N GLU A 142 4.22 6.88 26.88
CA GLU A 142 3.97 7.72 28.07
C GLU A 142 2.48 7.85 28.40
N LYS A 143 1.66 8.01 27.39
CA LYS A 143 0.21 8.05 27.54
C LYS A 143 -0.34 6.70 28.02
N ALA A 144 0.25 5.59 27.54
CA ALA A 144 -0.02 4.22 27.95
C ALA A 144 0.21 3.97 29.44
N ARG A 145 1.38 4.38 29.91
CA ARG A 145 1.77 4.22 31.31
C ARG A 145 0.85 4.96 32.29
N LYS A 146 0.24 6.06 31.86
CA LYS A 146 -0.70 6.85 32.68
C LYS A 146 -2.09 6.22 32.82
N GLU A 147 -2.48 5.36 31.91
CA GLU A 147 -3.81 4.75 31.82
C GLU A 147 -3.97 3.41 32.57
N LYS A 148 -2.96 2.96 33.33
CA LYS A 148 -2.96 1.86 34.33
C LYS A 148 -3.40 0.46 33.89
N ASP A 149 -3.45 0.14 32.60
CA ASP A 149 -3.93 -1.17 32.13
C ASP A 149 -2.82 -2.12 31.65
N SER A 150 -3.14 -3.42 31.60
CA SER A 150 -2.23 -4.40 31.02
C SER A 150 -1.96 -4.06 29.54
N ILE A 151 -0.75 -4.36 29.05
CA ILE A 151 -0.35 -4.12 27.64
C ILE A 151 -1.41 -4.63 26.64
N TYR A 152 -2.12 -5.72 26.97
CA TYR A 152 -3.15 -6.30 26.12
C TYR A 152 -4.43 -5.48 26.10
N HIS A 153 -4.92 -5.03 27.23
CA HIS A 153 -6.14 -4.21 27.31
C HIS A 153 -5.90 -2.85 26.67
N TYR A 154 -4.74 -2.25 26.98
CA TYR A 154 -4.26 -1.02 26.39
C TYR A 154 -4.15 -1.10 24.86
N TYR A 155 -3.58 -2.20 24.33
CA TYR A 155 -3.47 -2.41 22.89
C TYR A 155 -4.86 -2.55 22.24
N LEU A 156 -5.77 -3.34 22.84
CA LEU A 156 -7.10 -3.57 22.30
C LEU A 156 -8.00 -2.32 22.37
N GLU A 157 -7.98 -1.58 23.47
CA GLU A 157 -8.77 -0.36 23.58
C GLU A 157 -8.21 0.75 22.68
N ARG A 158 -6.91 0.88 22.58
CA ARG A 158 -6.29 1.88 21.75
C ARG A 158 -6.32 1.52 20.27
N ALA A 159 -6.23 0.25 19.92
CA ALA A 159 -6.53 -0.19 18.56
C ALA A 159 -7.99 0.18 18.18
N ARG A 160 -8.96 0.01 19.08
CA ARG A 160 -10.35 0.43 18.87
C ARG A 160 -10.52 1.96 18.79
N GLU A 161 -9.83 2.73 19.63
CA GLU A 161 -9.91 4.19 19.64
C GLU A 161 -9.12 4.82 18.50
N LYS A 162 -7.93 4.27 18.15
CA LYS A 162 -7.09 4.71 17.05
C LYS A 162 -7.56 4.23 15.68
N LEU A 163 -8.25 3.12 15.55
CA LEU A 163 -8.97 2.77 14.31
C LEU A 163 -10.00 3.86 13.92
N LYS A 164 -10.39 4.72 14.86
CA LYS A 164 -11.16 5.94 14.58
C LYS A 164 -10.31 7.16 14.20
N ARG A 165 -8.99 7.14 14.42
CA ARG A 165 -8.09 8.30 14.26
C ARG A 165 -6.81 8.01 13.44
N MET A 166 -6.67 6.81 12.84
CA MET A 166 -5.40 6.40 12.22
C MET A 166 -5.17 7.03 10.86
N HIS A 167 -3.97 7.58 10.70
CA HIS A 167 -3.31 7.69 9.40
C HIS A 167 -2.95 6.29 8.92
N LEU A 168 -3.77 5.71 8.07
CA LEU A 168 -3.48 4.45 7.39
C LEU A 168 -2.69 4.80 6.12
N GLY A 169 -1.39 4.59 6.14
CA GLY A 169 -0.50 5.11 5.13
C GLY A 169 0.24 4.02 4.33
N THR A 170 -0.44 2.97 3.91
CA THR A 170 0.08 2.02 2.91
C THR A 170 0.28 2.72 1.57
N VAL A 171 1.38 2.47 0.88
CA VAL A 171 1.65 2.98 -0.46
C VAL A 171 1.50 1.91 -1.52
N GLY A 172 1.21 2.29 -2.77
CA GLY A 172 1.15 1.33 -3.86
C GLY A 172 1.11 1.96 -5.25
N ALA A 173 1.32 1.11 -6.25
CA ALA A 173 1.27 1.46 -7.66
C ALA A 173 0.64 0.34 -8.47
N VAL A 174 -0.12 0.70 -9.50
CA VAL A 174 -0.60 -0.22 -10.54
C VAL A 174 -0.32 0.37 -11.92
N VAL A 175 0.02 -0.49 -12.87
CA VAL A 175 0.61 -0.11 -14.15
C VAL A 175 0.02 -0.96 -15.27
N LEU A 176 -0.18 -0.33 -16.43
CA LEU A 176 -0.31 -0.97 -17.74
C LEU A 176 0.81 -0.44 -18.64
N ASP A 177 1.68 -1.31 -19.14
CA ASP A 177 2.76 -0.94 -20.03
C ASP A 177 2.32 -0.79 -21.50
N GLY A 178 3.25 -0.36 -22.38
CA GLY A 178 2.98 -0.20 -23.80
C GLY A 178 2.78 -1.50 -24.58
N LYS A 179 3.03 -2.64 -23.98
CA LYS A 179 2.83 -3.99 -24.56
C LYS A 179 1.52 -4.62 -24.10
N GLY A 180 0.79 -3.97 -23.19
CA GLY A 180 -0.47 -4.46 -22.63
C GLY A 180 -0.30 -5.36 -21.40
N HIS A 181 0.88 -5.40 -20.77
CA HIS A 181 1.10 -6.13 -19.51
C HIS A 181 0.73 -5.27 -18.30
N LEU A 182 0.16 -5.94 -17.32
CA LEU A 182 -0.28 -5.35 -16.06
C LEU A 182 0.60 -5.77 -14.88
N ALA A 183 0.82 -4.85 -13.96
CA ALA A 183 1.47 -5.16 -12.69
C ALA A 183 0.90 -4.32 -11.55
N ALA A 184 0.94 -4.86 -10.33
CA ALA A 184 0.58 -4.19 -9.09
C ALA A 184 1.66 -4.39 -8.02
N GLY A 185 1.83 -3.41 -7.13
CA GLY A 185 2.68 -3.52 -5.96
C GLY A 185 2.17 -2.66 -4.82
N THR A 186 2.32 -3.17 -3.61
CA THR A 186 1.88 -2.52 -2.38
C THR A 186 2.97 -2.66 -1.32
N SER A 187 3.22 -1.62 -0.53
CA SER A 187 4.22 -1.60 0.55
C SER A 187 3.71 -0.85 1.77
N THR A 188 4.07 -1.30 2.97
CA THR A 188 3.59 -0.72 4.24
C THR A 188 4.55 -0.94 5.40
N GLY A 189 4.54 -0.01 6.35
CA GLY A 189 5.07 -0.17 7.70
C GLY A 189 4.06 -0.78 8.69
N GLY A 190 2.89 -1.21 8.19
CA GLY A 190 1.81 -1.74 9.02
C GLY A 190 0.99 -0.65 9.68
N VAL A 191 0.58 -0.87 10.93
CA VAL A 191 -0.19 0.09 11.73
C VAL A 191 0.63 0.52 12.96
N GLU A 192 0.45 1.78 13.36
CA GLU A 192 1.15 2.31 14.54
C GLU A 192 0.84 1.45 15.77
N MET A 193 1.89 1.13 16.57
CA MET A 193 1.76 0.31 17.78
C MET A 193 1.22 -1.10 17.53
N GLN A 194 1.38 -1.64 16.34
CA GLN A 194 0.99 -3.04 16.07
C GLN A 194 1.74 -4.03 16.97
N LEU A 195 1.15 -5.19 17.17
CA LEU A 195 1.87 -6.30 17.84
C LEU A 195 3.07 -6.73 16.98
N PRO A 196 4.21 -7.06 17.58
CA PRO A 196 5.31 -7.69 16.86
C PRO A 196 4.83 -8.92 16.09
N GLY A 197 5.21 -9.00 14.81
CA GLY A 197 4.78 -10.06 13.92
C GLY A 197 3.39 -9.88 13.30
N ARG A 198 2.68 -8.77 13.54
CA ARG A 198 1.41 -8.48 12.85
C ARG A 198 1.66 -8.28 11.36
N VAL A 199 0.85 -8.95 10.56
CA VAL A 199 0.84 -8.84 9.10
C VAL A 199 -0.53 -8.33 8.64
N GLY A 200 -0.56 -7.24 7.85
CA GLY A 200 -1.75 -6.73 7.18
C GLY A 200 -1.95 -7.33 5.79
N ASP A 201 -2.79 -6.69 5.00
CA ASP A 201 -3.16 -7.10 3.65
C ASP A 201 -2.03 -6.96 2.62
N SER A 202 -1.14 -5.98 2.78
CA SER A 202 -0.17 -5.58 1.75
C SER A 202 0.72 -6.70 1.21
N PRO A 203 1.26 -7.66 2.01
CA PRO A 203 2.07 -8.74 1.48
C PRO A 203 1.25 -9.94 0.97
N ILE A 204 -0.08 -9.92 1.14
CA ILE A 204 -0.95 -11.04 0.82
C ILE A 204 -1.59 -10.80 -0.55
N VAL A 205 -1.15 -11.59 -1.54
CA VAL A 205 -1.71 -11.58 -2.89
C VAL A 205 -3.21 -11.91 -2.85
N GLY A 206 -4.00 -11.10 -3.55
CA GLY A 206 -5.47 -11.17 -3.54
C GLY A 206 -6.13 -10.35 -2.45
N CYS A 207 -5.37 -9.88 -1.43
CA CYS A 207 -5.87 -9.02 -0.36
C CYS A 207 -5.44 -7.56 -0.59
N GLY A 208 -4.15 -7.25 -0.45
CA GLY A 208 -3.59 -5.91 -0.65
C GLY A 208 -3.11 -5.63 -2.07
N THR A 209 -2.69 -6.67 -2.79
CA THR A 209 -2.13 -6.60 -4.14
C THR A 209 -2.73 -7.70 -5.00
N PHE A 210 -3.15 -7.37 -6.22
CA PHE A 210 -3.60 -8.35 -7.18
C PHE A 210 -3.37 -7.86 -8.62
N ALA A 211 -2.91 -8.74 -9.50
CA ALA A 211 -2.82 -8.49 -10.93
C ALA A 211 -3.15 -9.77 -11.70
N TRP A 212 -3.87 -9.63 -12.81
CA TRP A 212 -4.21 -10.69 -13.73
C TRP A 212 -4.58 -10.09 -15.10
N GLU A 213 -4.97 -10.92 -16.06
CA GLU A 213 -5.18 -10.53 -17.44
C GLU A 213 -6.14 -9.35 -17.67
N TRP A 214 -7.12 -9.10 -16.78
CA TRP A 214 -8.12 -8.04 -16.94
C TRP A 214 -7.81 -6.77 -16.15
N GLY A 215 -6.97 -6.85 -15.12
CA GLY A 215 -6.68 -5.67 -14.34
C GLY A 215 -5.69 -5.88 -13.20
N ALA A 216 -5.21 -4.75 -12.68
CA ALA A 216 -4.30 -4.69 -11.54
C ALA A 216 -4.88 -3.79 -10.46
N VAL A 217 -4.67 -4.15 -9.18
CA VAL A 217 -5.25 -3.49 -7.99
C VAL A 217 -4.22 -3.39 -6.88
N SER A 218 -4.15 -2.23 -6.22
CA SER A 218 -3.44 -2.03 -4.95
C SER A 218 -4.39 -1.40 -3.94
N MET A 219 -4.39 -1.96 -2.71
CA MET A 219 -5.27 -1.54 -1.62
C MET A 219 -4.50 -0.77 -0.55
N THR A 220 -5.25 0.01 0.23
CA THR A 220 -4.77 0.67 1.45
C THR A 220 -5.90 0.71 2.46
N GLY A 221 -5.57 0.68 3.77
CA GLY A 221 -6.59 0.82 4.79
C GLY A 221 -6.45 -0.15 5.96
N GLU A 222 -7.59 -0.56 6.51
CA GLU A 222 -7.68 -1.54 7.58
C GLU A 222 -7.39 -2.95 7.04
N GLY A 223 -6.15 -3.39 7.20
CA GLY A 223 -5.64 -4.63 6.61
C GLY A 223 -6.44 -5.85 7.00
N GLU A 224 -6.88 -5.97 8.24
CA GLU A 224 -7.69 -7.08 8.75
C GLU A 224 -9.04 -7.20 8.03
N GLY A 225 -9.68 -6.06 7.76
CA GLY A 225 -10.94 -6.01 7.00
C GLY A 225 -10.72 -6.35 5.53
N ILE A 226 -9.68 -5.81 4.92
CA ILE A 226 -9.29 -6.09 3.53
C ILE A 226 -9.00 -7.59 3.34
N ILE A 227 -8.25 -8.21 4.27
CA ILE A 227 -7.96 -9.67 4.25
C ILE A 227 -9.24 -10.49 4.32
N LYS A 228 -10.10 -10.22 5.31
CA LYS A 228 -11.35 -10.97 5.51
C LYS A 228 -12.27 -10.93 4.29
N LEU A 229 -12.25 -9.82 3.55
CA LEU A 229 -13.08 -9.63 2.36
C LEU A 229 -12.39 -10.07 1.06
N GLY A 230 -11.06 -10.22 1.02
CA GLY A 230 -10.29 -10.56 -0.18
C GLY A 230 -10.44 -9.49 -1.27
N LEU A 231 -10.37 -8.21 -0.89
CA LEU A 231 -10.87 -7.09 -1.73
C LEU A 231 -10.09 -6.90 -3.02
N ALA A 232 -8.75 -6.97 -3.01
CA ALA A 232 -7.97 -6.73 -4.23
C ALA A 232 -8.34 -7.74 -5.34
N ARG A 233 -8.48 -9.01 -4.99
CA ARG A 233 -8.88 -10.06 -5.93
C ARG A 233 -10.30 -9.86 -6.45
N LYS A 234 -11.26 -9.57 -5.60
CA LYS A 234 -12.64 -9.31 -6.02
C LYS A 234 -12.73 -8.14 -7.00
N ILE A 235 -12.07 -7.02 -6.68
CA ILE A 235 -12.04 -5.85 -7.56
C ILE A 235 -11.37 -6.23 -8.89
N GLY A 236 -10.25 -6.95 -8.84
CA GLY A 236 -9.57 -7.45 -10.04
C GLY A 236 -10.46 -8.31 -10.92
N GLU A 237 -11.11 -9.32 -10.34
CA GLU A 237 -12.01 -10.25 -11.06
C GLU A 237 -13.23 -9.52 -11.67
N TRP A 238 -13.80 -8.53 -10.98
CA TRP A 238 -14.92 -7.76 -11.54
C TRP A 238 -14.54 -6.94 -12.77
N MET A 239 -13.28 -6.57 -12.95
CA MET A 239 -12.80 -5.84 -14.13
C MET A 239 -12.89 -6.66 -15.44
N GLU A 240 -13.13 -7.96 -15.39
CA GLU A 240 -13.51 -8.74 -16.57
C GLU A 240 -14.81 -8.23 -17.20
N HIS A 241 -15.77 -7.82 -16.36
CA HIS A 241 -17.15 -7.55 -16.77
C HIS A 241 -17.58 -6.08 -16.64
N CYS A 242 -16.75 -5.24 -16.02
CA CYS A 242 -17.06 -3.81 -15.84
C CYS A 242 -15.79 -2.95 -15.88
N SER A 243 -15.95 -1.62 -15.90
CA SER A 243 -14.84 -0.68 -15.87
C SER A 243 -14.05 -0.75 -14.56
N ALA A 244 -12.79 -0.29 -14.58
CA ALA A 244 -11.97 -0.24 -13.37
C ALA A 244 -12.64 0.61 -12.26
N GLN A 245 -13.29 1.72 -12.65
CA GLN A 245 -13.98 2.58 -11.70
C GLN A 245 -15.17 1.88 -11.05
N GLU A 246 -16.03 1.22 -11.83
CA GLU A 246 -17.17 0.45 -11.31
C GLU A 246 -16.72 -0.71 -10.39
N ALA A 247 -15.65 -1.41 -10.76
CA ALA A 247 -15.09 -2.48 -9.93
C ALA A 247 -14.61 -1.97 -8.58
N VAL A 248 -13.91 -0.82 -8.56
CA VAL A 248 -13.49 -0.17 -7.31
C VAL A 248 -14.71 0.28 -6.49
N GLU A 249 -15.70 0.91 -7.11
CA GLU A 249 -16.92 1.35 -6.41
C GLU A 249 -17.67 0.19 -5.74
N ARG A 250 -17.80 -0.95 -6.41
CA ARG A 250 -18.36 -2.19 -5.83
C ARG A 250 -17.53 -2.69 -4.64
N GLY A 251 -16.20 -2.63 -4.73
CA GLY A 251 -15.30 -2.97 -3.63
C GLY A 251 -15.47 -2.05 -2.42
N MET A 252 -15.58 -0.75 -2.66
CA MET A 252 -15.79 0.25 -1.61
C MET A 252 -17.17 0.13 -0.98
N GLU A 253 -18.20 -0.19 -1.76
CA GLU A 253 -19.54 -0.48 -1.24
C GLU A 253 -19.55 -1.73 -0.35
N LEU A 254 -18.88 -2.80 -0.78
CA LEU A 254 -18.72 -4.01 0.03
C LEU A 254 -17.99 -3.69 1.35
N ALA A 255 -16.91 -2.91 1.30
CA ALA A 255 -16.16 -2.49 2.48
C ALA A 255 -17.04 -1.66 3.46
N ARG A 256 -17.85 -0.71 2.95
CA ARG A 256 -18.79 0.08 3.78
C ARG A 256 -19.81 -0.79 4.50
N ARG A 257 -20.37 -1.81 3.83
CA ARG A 257 -21.33 -2.74 4.45
C ARG A 257 -20.75 -3.48 5.66
N PHE A 258 -19.44 -3.70 5.69
CA PHE A 258 -18.74 -4.37 6.79
C PHE A 258 -17.96 -3.41 7.70
N GLY A 259 -18.11 -2.09 7.52
CA GLY A 259 -17.47 -1.07 8.35
C GLY A 259 -15.94 -1.03 8.20
N VAL A 260 -15.41 -1.45 7.06
CA VAL A 260 -13.95 -1.49 6.77
C VAL A 260 -13.52 -0.18 6.12
N LEU A 261 -12.61 0.56 6.79
CA LEU A 261 -11.97 1.74 6.22
C LEU A 261 -10.88 1.31 5.24
N CYS A 262 -11.07 1.56 3.95
CA CYS A 262 -10.07 1.24 2.93
C CYS A 262 -10.20 2.12 1.69
N GLY A 263 -9.17 2.10 0.86
CA GLY A 263 -9.14 2.66 -0.49
C GLY A 263 -8.47 1.70 -1.47
N ALA A 264 -8.73 1.91 -2.75
CA ALA A 264 -8.14 1.14 -3.83
C ALA A 264 -7.78 2.03 -5.01
N ILE A 265 -6.70 1.65 -5.70
CA ILE A 265 -6.39 2.08 -7.05
C ILE A 265 -6.42 0.86 -7.98
N ALA A 266 -6.89 1.05 -9.20
CA ALA A 266 -6.97 -0.02 -10.19
C ALA A 266 -6.67 0.49 -11.61
N VAL A 267 -6.10 -0.40 -12.44
CA VAL A 267 -5.96 -0.21 -13.89
C VAL A 267 -6.52 -1.43 -14.59
N ARG A 268 -7.39 -1.23 -15.58
CA ARG A 268 -7.93 -2.27 -16.45
C ARG A 268 -7.08 -2.39 -17.71
N ARG A 269 -7.10 -3.56 -18.36
CA ARG A 269 -6.34 -3.87 -19.59
C ARG A 269 -6.57 -2.90 -20.74
N ASP A 270 -7.72 -2.23 -20.81
CA ASP A 270 -8.03 -1.20 -21.83
C ASP A 270 -7.45 0.20 -21.48
N GLY A 271 -6.70 0.35 -20.39
CA GLY A 271 -6.16 1.62 -19.92
C GLY A 271 -7.13 2.44 -19.07
N GLY A 272 -8.31 1.90 -18.77
CA GLY A 272 -9.25 2.48 -17.80
C GLY A 272 -8.64 2.46 -16.39
N ILE A 273 -8.78 3.57 -15.66
CA ILE A 273 -8.37 3.66 -14.24
C ILE A 273 -9.59 3.68 -13.34
N GLY A 274 -9.42 3.20 -12.12
CA GLY A 274 -10.38 3.31 -11.03
C GLY A 274 -9.67 3.67 -9.74
N PHE A 275 -10.28 4.52 -8.93
CA PHE A 275 -9.82 4.83 -7.58
C PHE A 275 -10.97 5.29 -6.71
N GLY A 276 -10.87 5.00 -5.44
CA GLY A 276 -11.89 5.39 -4.47
C GLY A 276 -11.59 4.83 -3.08
N GLU A 277 -12.40 5.23 -2.13
CA GLU A 277 -12.36 4.78 -0.74
C GLU A 277 -13.74 4.50 -0.20
N SER A 278 -13.79 3.62 0.81
CA SER A 278 -15.03 3.31 1.54
C SER A 278 -15.43 4.50 2.43
N GLU A 279 -14.46 5.09 3.11
CA GLU A 279 -14.61 6.21 4.03
C GLU A 279 -13.30 7.00 4.10
N GLY A 280 -13.33 8.23 4.62
CA GLY A 280 -12.13 9.07 4.76
C GLY A 280 -11.66 9.67 3.44
N THR A 281 -10.36 9.87 3.30
CA THR A 281 -9.71 10.44 2.12
C THR A 281 -8.51 9.59 1.73
N MET A 282 -8.41 9.19 0.47
CA MET A 282 -7.23 8.57 -0.11
C MET A 282 -6.50 9.58 -1.00
N ILE A 283 -5.17 9.68 -0.86
CA ILE A 283 -4.35 10.45 -1.79
C ILE A 283 -3.83 9.54 -2.89
N CYS A 284 -3.98 9.98 -4.13
CA CYS A 284 -3.48 9.26 -5.30
C CYS A 284 -3.01 10.24 -6.38
N ALA A 285 -2.22 9.74 -7.33
CA ALA A 285 -1.88 10.43 -8.57
C ALA A 285 -1.81 9.43 -9.71
N TYR A 286 -2.06 9.89 -10.93
CA TYR A 286 -1.97 9.04 -12.12
C TYR A 286 -1.37 9.78 -13.32
N PHE A 287 -0.83 9.00 -14.25
CA PHE A 287 -0.29 9.49 -15.50
C PHE A 287 -0.66 8.53 -16.64
N LYS A 288 -1.16 9.09 -17.77
CA LYS A 288 -1.51 8.37 -18.97
C LYS A 288 -0.76 8.94 -20.17
N GLU A 289 -0.72 8.16 -21.25
CA GLU A 289 0.02 8.51 -22.47
C GLU A 289 -0.48 9.79 -23.17
N ASP A 290 -1.75 10.11 -23.04
CA ASP A 290 -2.40 11.29 -23.59
C ASP A 290 -2.28 12.55 -22.71
N MET A 291 -1.60 12.46 -21.58
CA MET A 291 -1.42 13.57 -20.62
C MET A 291 -0.04 14.21 -20.76
N MET A 292 0.04 15.51 -20.47
CA MET A 292 1.30 16.28 -20.45
C MET A 292 2.10 16.10 -19.15
N GLU A 293 1.37 15.90 -18.04
CA GLU A 293 1.93 15.76 -16.69
C GLU A 293 1.04 14.88 -15.80
N PRO A 294 1.58 14.28 -14.73
CA PRO A 294 0.77 13.52 -13.77
C PRO A 294 -0.28 14.40 -13.09
N LEU A 295 -1.46 13.85 -12.88
CA LEU A 295 -2.55 14.50 -12.16
C LEU A 295 -2.70 13.87 -10.76
N ALA A 296 -2.61 14.70 -9.72
CA ALA A 296 -3.04 14.37 -8.37
C ALA A 296 -4.42 15.02 -8.12
N PRO A 297 -5.52 14.26 -8.15
CA PRO A 297 -6.85 14.82 -8.02
C PRO A 297 -7.02 15.54 -6.67
N LYS A 298 -7.39 16.82 -6.71
CA LYS A 298 -7.86 17.53 -5.52
C LYS A 298 -9.26 16.99 -5.21
N ARG A 299 -9.46 16.39 -4.05
CA ARG A 299 -10.79 15.97 -3.67
C ARG A 299 -11.71 17.16 -3.44
N ARG A 300 -12.94 17.06 -3.98
CA ARG A 300 -14.04 17.86 -3.50
C ARG A 300 -14.46 17.34 -2.13
N PRO A 301 -14.70 18.21 -1.13
CA PRO A 301 -15.42 17.79 0.08
C PRO A 301 -16.75 17.16 -0.33
N ASN A 302 -17.24 16.21 0.45
CA ASN A 302 -18.48 15.44 0.21
C ASN A 302 -19.76 16.31 0.23
N GLU A 303 -19.88 17.32 -0.63
CA GLU A 303 -21.08 18.17 -0.70
C GLU A 303 -22.19 17.62 -1.62
N ASP A 304 -21.89 16.68 -2.52
CA ASP A 304 -22.86 16.24 -3.54
C ASP A 304 -23.56 14.89 -3.26
N ARG A 305 -23.45 14.29 -2.07
CA ARG A 305 -24.09 12.99 -1.76
C ARG A 305 -25.38 13.07 -0.93
N GLN A 306 -25.89 14.28 -0.64
CA GLN A 306 -27.18 14.42 0.07
C GLN A 306 -28.40 14.68 -0.83
N SER A 307 -28.23 14.62 -2.16
CA SER A 307 -29.35 14.82 -3.09
C SER A 307 -29.37 13.77 -4.20
N ARG A 308 -29.65 12.53 -3.83
CA ARG A 308 -30.33 11.56 -4.73
C ARG A 308 -30.98 10.46 -3.90
#